data_035a68f5ce1727045f95485d6402d002
#
_entry.id   035a68f5ce1727045f95485d6402d002
#
_cell.length_a   1.000
_cell.length_b   1.000
_cell.length_c   1.000
_cell.angle_alpha   90.00
_cell.angle_beta   90.00
_cell.angle_gamma   90.00
#
_symmetry.space_group_name_H-M   'P 1'
#
loop_
_entity.id
_entity.type
_entity.pdbx_description
1 polymer ?
#
loop_
_entity_poly.entity_id
_entity_poly.type
_entity_poly.pdbx_seq_one_letter_code
_entity_poly.pdbx_strand_id
1 'polypeptide(L)'
;MENGVPDSAILREDEATFTYQNAIYSRRRTDREQLTIRRAILCCMPVHARRAKMYYQTLYPDSELLLCPTPSAAITRINWTTEPEGIDAVLGELERCGSQFHDILREITL
;
A
#
# COMPACT_ATOMS: atom_id res chain seq x y z
N MET A 1 -21.68 2.22 -10.87
CA MET A 1 -21.13 2.43 -9.53
C MET A 1 -21.65 3.72 -8.93
N GLU A 2 -21.81 3.72 -7.60
CA GLU A 2 -22.39 4.86 -6.86
C GLU A 2 -21.65 6.18 -7.08
N ASN A 3 -20.34 6.15 -7.26
CA ASN A 3 -19.53 7.38 -7.40
C ASN A 3 -19.24 7.76 -8.84
N GLY A 4 -20.00 7.23 -9.78
CA GLY A 4 -19.85 7.59 -11.18
C GLY A 4 -18.68 6.96 -11.92
N VAL A 5 -17.95 6.05 -11.28
CA VAL A 5 -16.88 5.32 -11.95
C VAL A 5 -17.49 4.15 -12.72
N PRO A 6 -17.30 4.07 -14.05
CA PRO A 6 -17.86 2.96 -14.82
C PRO A 6 -17.16 1.64 -14.47
N ASP A 7 -17.92 0.54 -14.50
CA ASP A 7 -17.38 -0.77 -14.17
C ASP A 7 -16.22 -1.17 -15.09
N SER A 8 -16.25 -0.72 -16.35
CA SER A 8 -15.16 -0.99 -17.30
C SER A 8 -13.82 -0.34 -16.88
N ALA A 9 -13.85 0.65 -16.00
CA ALA A 9 -12.65 1.32 -15.50
C ALA A 9 -12.14 0.72 -14.19
N ILE A 10 -12.73 -0.37 -13.72
CA ILE A 10 -12.38 -1.01 -12.44
C ILE A 10 -11.74 -2.36 -12.71
N LEU A 11 -10.52 -2.54 -12.19
CA LEU A 11 -9.86 -3.84 -12.13
C LEU A 11 -9.91 -4.35 -10.71
N ARG A 12 -10.32 -5.61 -10.53
CA ARG A 12 -10.44 -6.21 -9.22
C ARG A 12 -9.31 -7.19 -8.98
N GLU A 13 -8.80 -7.18 -7.75
CA GLU A 13 -7.87 -8.17 -7.24
C GLU A 13 -8.45 -8.70 -5.93
N ASP A 14 -8.88 -9.95 -5.92
CA ASP A 14 -9.64 -10.56 -4.81
C ASP A 14 -8.89 -11.70 -4.11
N GLU A 15 -7.69 -12.06 -4.56
CA GLU A 15 -6.99 -13.24 -4.08
C GLU A 15 -5.97 -12.97 -2.98
N ALA A 16 -5.51 -11.72 -2.85
CA ALA A 16 -4.49 -11.36 -1.87
C ALA A 16 -5.00 -11.53 -0.44
N THR A 17 -4.15 -12.05 0.44
CA THR A 17 -4.46 -12.24 1.86
C THR A 17 -3.62 -11.37 2.78
N PHE A 18 -2.58 -10.70 2.27
CA PHE A 18 -1.77 -9.75 3.04
C PHE A 18 -1.20 -8.69 2.10
N THR A 19 -0.65 -7.62 2.67
CA THR A 19 -0.35 -6.40 1.93
C THR A 19 0.62 -6.57 0.78
N TYR A 20 1.71 -7.32 0.97
CA TYR A 20 2.66 -7.51 -0.12
C TYR A 20 2.04 -8.28 -1.28
N GLN A 21 1.15 -9.25 -1.00
CA GLN A 21 0.40 -9.93 -2.06
C GLN A 21 -0.51 -8.96 -2.82
N ASN A 22 -1.11 -7.97 -2.14
CA ASN A 22 -1.87 -6.94 -2.83
C ASN A 22 -1.03 -6.26 -3.90
N ALA A 23 0.20 -5.89 -3.57
CA ALA A 23 1.10 -5.25 -4.53
C ALA A 23 1.47 -6.21 -5.67
N ILE A 24 1.87 -7.44 -5.34
CA ILE A 24 2.27 -8.45 -6.33
C ILE A 24 1.13 -8.75 -7.30
N TYR A 25 -0.06 -9.03 -6.78
CA TYR A 25 -1.20 -9.42 -7.60
C TYR A 25 -1.77 -8.24 -8.39
N SER A 26 -1.70 -7.02 -7.82
CA SER A 26 -2.04 -5.81 -8.58
C SER A 26 -1.13 -5.64 -9.78
N ARG A 27 0.18 -5.85 -9.61
CA ARG A 27 1.14 -5.76 -10.71
C ARG A 27 0.85 -6.82 -11.77
N ARG A 28 0.57 -8.06 -11.36
CA ARG A 28 0.18 -9.12 -12.29
C ARG A 28 -1.08 -8.75 -13.06
N ARG A 29 -2.05 -8.13 -12.38
CA ARG A 29 -3.31 -7.72 -13.00
C ARG A 29 -3.10 -6.62 -14.02
N THR A 30 -2.33 -5.59 -13.69
CA THR A 30 -2.05 -4.50 -14.63
C THR A 30 -1.21 -4.98 -15.81
N ASP A 31 -0.26 -5.88 -15.60
CA ASP A 31 0.53 -6.48 -16.68
C ASP A 31 -0.34 -7.31 -17.61
N ARG A 32 -1.28 -8.09 -17.06
CA ARG A 32 -2.22 -8.90 -17.85
C ARG A 32 -3.08 -8.02 -18.75
N GLU A 33 -3.52 -6.88 -18.26
CA GLU A 33 -4.32 -5.92 -19.02
C GLU A 33 -3.46 -5.03 -19.92
N GLN A 34 -2.14 -5.25 -19.95
CA GLN A 34 -1.19 -4.48 -20.75
C GLN A 34 -1.20 -2.98 -20.42
N LEU A 35 -1.37 -2.66 -19.13
CA LEU A 35 -1.38 -1.29 -18.66
C LEU A 35 0.01 -0.88 -18.18
N THR A 36 0.45 0.30 -18.61
CA THR A 36 1.65 0.93 -18.08
C THR A 36 1.23 2.00 -17.08
N ILE A 37 1.56 1.78 -15.81
CA ILE A 37 1.19 2.69 -14.74
C ILE A 37 2.32 3.69 -14.54
N ARG A 38 2.09 4.94 -14.93
CA ARG A 38 3.05 6.03 -14.74
C ARG A 38 2.85 6.74 -13.42
N ARG A 39 1.60 6.91 -13.02
CA ARG A 39 1.23 7.59 -11.78
C ARG A 39 0.06 6.85 -11.15
N ALA A 40 0.10 6.70 -9.83
CA ALA A 40 -0.97 6.05 -9.09
C ALA A 40 -1.16 6.72 -7.74
N ILE A 41 -2.38 6.68 -7.23
CA ILE A 41 -2.72 7.14 -5.89
C ILE A 41 -3.01 5.92 -5.03
N LEU A 42 -2.28 5.77 -3.93
CA LEU A 42 -2.51 4.72 -2.95
C LEU A 42 -3.41 5.25 -1.85
N CYS A 43 -4.60 4.68 -1.75
CA CYS A 43 -5.57 5.02 -0.70
C CYS A 43 -5.46 3.96 0.40
N CYS A 44 -5.15 4.38 1.62
CA CYS A 44 -4.91 3.45 2.73
C CYS A 44 -5.05 4.16 4.07
N MET A 45 -4.99 3.39 5.15
CA MET A 45 -4.99 3.95 6.50
C MET A 45 -3.69 4.71 6.76
N PRO A 46 -3.72 5.83 7.49
CA PRO A 46 -2.52 6.66 7.70
C PRO A 46 -1.33 5.92 8.29
N VAL A 47 -1.53 5.09 9.31
CA VAL A 47 -0.42 4.36 9.95
C VAL A 47 0.22 3.34 9.02
N HIS A 48 -0.52 2.86 8.03
CA HIS A 48 -0.07 1.84 7.08
C HIS A 48 0.57 2.45 5.82
N ALA A 49 0.39 3.76 5.59
CA ALA A 49 0.71 4.41 4.31
C ALA A 49 2.17 4.22 3.89
N ARG A 50 3.11 4.38 4.80
CA ARG A 50 4.54 4.24 4.49
C ARG A 50 4.88 2.83 4.02
N ARG A 51 4.41 1.82 4.75
CA ARG A 51 4.68 0.42 4.40
C ARG A 51 4.00 0.04 3.09
N ALA A 52 2.77 0.48 2.87
CA ALA A 52 2.07 0.26 1.61
C ALA A 52 2.85 0.86 0.44
N LYS A 53 3.30 2.10 0.56
CA LYS A 53 4.09 2.74 -0.51
C LYS A 53 5.37 1.96 -0.80
N MET A 54 6.05 1.48 0.22
CA MET A 54 7.28 0.71 0.03
C MET A 54 7.03 -0.58 -0.76
N TYR A 55 5.96 -1.31 -0.44
CA TYR A 55 5.59 -2.51 -1.21
C TYR A 55 5.26 -2.19 -2.66
N TYR A 56 4.38 -1.23 -2.89
CA TYR A 56 3.96 -0.89 -4.25
C TYR A 56 5.11 -0.30 -5.06
N GLN A 57 5.99 0.49 -4.45
CA GLN A 57 7.14 1.03 -5.16
C GLN A 57 8.11 -0.07 -5.61
N THR A 58 8.21 -1.15 -4.83
CA THR A 58 9.01 -2.32 -5.20
C THR A 58 8.47 -2.99 -6.47
N LEU A 59 7.15 -3.08 -6.61
CA LEU A 59 6.50 -3.70 -7.76
C LEU A 59 6.34 -2.75 -8.95
N TYR A 60 6.31 -1.45 -8.70
CA TYR A 60 6.17 -0.41 -9.73
C TYR A 60 7.33 0.60 -9.60
N PRO A 61 8.56 0.17 -9.87
CA PRO A 61 9.72 1.04 -9.62
C PRO A 61 9.77 2.29 -10.48
N ASP A 62 9.13 2.26 -11.66
CA ASP A 62 9.13 3.38 -12.58
C ASP A 62 7.90 4.28 -12.45
N SER A 63 7.01 3.98 -11.49
CA SER A 63 5.78 4.73 -11.29
C SER A 63 5.94 5.78 -10.20
N GLU A 64 5.29 6.93 -10.39
CA GLU A 64 5.14 7.92 -9.33
C GLU A 64 3.94 7.54 -8.47
N LEU A 65 4.18 7.24 -7.20
CA LEU A 65 3.13 6.84 -6.26
C LEU A 65 2.84 7.97 -5.27
N LEU A 66 1.59 8.40 -5.26
CA LEU A 66 1.10 9.44 -4.36
C LEU A 66 0.26 8.79 -3.27
N LEU A 67 0.41 9.25 -2.03
CA LEU A 67 -0.35 8.70 -0.91
C LEU A 67 -1.59 9.56 -0.63
N CYS A 68 -2.72 8.88 -0.43
CA CYS A 68 -3.97 9.51 0.01
C CYS A 68 -4.47 8.78 1.26
N PRO A 69 -3.96 9.14 2.45
CA PRO A 69 -4.41 8.50 3.68
C PRO A 69 -5.88 8.81 3.98
N THR A 70 -6.58 7.87 4.60
CA THR A 70 -8.00 8.03 4.94
C THR A 70 -8.17 9.16 5.96
N PRO A 71 -8.95 10.21 5.65
CA PRO A 71 -9.05 11.38 6.55
C PRO A 71 -9.84 11.13 7.83
N SER A 72 -10.69 10.10 7.84
CA SER A 72 -11.55 9.77 8.99
C SER A 72 -10.95 8.74 9.94
N ALA A 73 -9.65 8.43 9.80
CA ALA A 73 -9.01 7.44 10.65
C ALA A 73 -8.93 7.91 12.10
N ALA A 74 -9.14 6.99 13.05
CA ALA A 74 -9.05 7.29 14.48
C ALA A 74 -7.61 7.61 14.92
N ILE A 75 -6.62 6.95 14.31
CA ILE A 75 -5.20 7.14 14.61
C ILE A 75 -4.58 7.96 13.47
N THR A 76 -4.03 9.12 13.80
CA THR A 76 -3.48 10.06 12.84
C THR A 76 -2.05 10.45 13.19
N ARG A 77 -1.39 11.16 12.28
CA ARG A 77 -0.06 11.72 12.51
C ARG A 77 0.01 12.63 13.73
N ILE A 78 -1.11 13.28 14.07
CA ILE A 78 -1.17 14.24 15.17
C ILE A 78 -1.37 13.55 16.52
N ASN A 79 -2.21 12.50 16.58
CA ASN A 79 -2.69 11.91 17.83
C ASN A 79 -2.10 10.54 18.19
N TRP A 80 -1.26 9.94 17.34
CA TRP A 80 -0.83 8.56 17.57
C TRP A 80 -0.03 8.35 18.88
N THR A 81 0.62 9.41 19.40
CA THR A 81 1.38 9.32 20.64
C THR A 81 0.55 9.55 21.89
N THR A 82 -0.74 9.88 21.76
CA THR A 82 -1.57 10.26 22.89
C THR A 82 -2.25 9.07 23.59
N GLU A 83 -2.31 7.92 22.93
CA GLU A 83 -2.97 6.73 23.47
C GLU A 83 -2.19 5.47 23.15
N PRO A 84 -2.27 4.42 24.01
CA PRO A 84 -1.53 3.17 23.79
C PRO A 84 -1.81 2.51 22.46
N GLU A 85 -3.08 2.53 21.99
CA GLU A 85 -3.47 1.93 20.70
C GLU A 85 -2.72 2.59 19.54
N GLY A 86 -2.56 3.91 19.57
CA GLY A 86 -1.85 4.65 18.53
C GLY A 86 -0.37 4.30 18.52
N ILE A 87 0.23 4.27 19.69
CA ILE A 87 1.66 3.92 19.83
C ILE A 87 1.90 2.49 19.33
N ASP A 88 1.09 1.54 19.76
CA ASP A 88 1.21 0.15 19.35
C ASP A 88 1.02 -0.01 17.83
N ALA A 89 0.07 0.71 17.25
CA ALA A 89 -0.17 0.66 15.82
C ALA A 89 1.04 1.16 15.02
N VAL A 90 1.60 2.30 15.39
CA VAL A 90 2.72 2.91 14.67
C VAL A 90 3.99 2.08 14.84
N LEU A 91 4.32 1.69 16.08
CA LEU A 91 5.51 0.89 16.32
C LEU A 91 5.41 -0.51 15.72
N GLY A 92 4.20 -1.09 15.72
CA GLY A 92 3.94 -2.35 15.03
C GLY A 92 4.18 -2.25 13.53
N GLU A 93 3.82 -1.13 12.89
CA GLU A 93 4.13 -0.90 11.49
C GLU A 93 5.64 -0.80 11.24
N LEU A 94 6.38 -0.13 12.12
CA LEU A 94 7.84 -0.05 12.02
C LEU A 94 8.49 -1.44 12.13
N GLU A 95 8.02 -2.27 13.06
CA GLU A 95 8.51 -3.63 13.21
C GLU A 95 8.26 -4.46 11.95
N ARG A 96 7.05 -4.38 11.40
CA ARG A 96 6.70 -5.10 10.17
C ARG A 96 7.52 -4.61 8.99
N CYS A 97 7.75 -3.30 8.87
CA CYS A 97 8.65 -2.77 7.84
C CYS A 97 10.05 -3.35 7.98
N GLY A 98 10.61 -3.30 9.18
CA GLY A 98 11.96 -3.78 9.42
C GLY A 98 12.13 -5.26 9.11
N SER A 99 11.23 -6.11 9.60
CA SER A 99 11.35 -7.55 9.38
C SER A 99 11.05 -7.97 7.96
N GLN A 100 10.00 -7.43 7.35
CA GLN A 100 9.58 -7.83 6.02
C GLN A 100 10.50 -7.30 4.93
N PHE A 101 10.91 -6.04 4.99
CA PHE A 101 11.78 -5.46 3.99
C PHE A 101 13.22 -5.92 4.07
N HIS A 102 13.66 -6.40 5.21
CA HIS A 102 14.96 -7.06 5.32
C HIS A 102 15.05 -8.20 4.29
N ASP A 103 14.05 -9.06 4.24
CA ASP A 103 14.03 -10.19 3.32
C ASP A 103 13.78 -9.77 1.88
N ILE A 104 12.81 -8.86 1.66
CA ILE A 104 12.46 -8.38 0.33
C ILE A 104 13.65 -7.70 -0.34
N LEU A 105 14.33 -6.81 0.36
CA LEU A 105 15.47 -6.09 -0.20
C LEU A 105 16.66 -7.02 -0.47
N ARG A 106 16.86 -8.03 0.36
CA ARG A 106 17.91 -9.02 0.09
C ARG A 106 17.63 -9.81 -1.19
N GLU A 107 16.38 -10.22 -1.41
CA GLU A 107 16.02 -10.93 -2.64
C GLU A 107 16.23 -10.09 -3.89
N ILE A 108 15.90 -8.80 -3.83
CA ILE A 108 16.03 -7.88 -4.97
C ILE A 108 17.51 -7.59 -5.27
N THR A 109 18.31 -7.42 -4.22
CA THR A 109 19.72 -6.98 -4.37
C THR A 109 20.66 -8.12 -4.75
N LEU A 110 20.29 -9.32 -4.37
CA LEU A 110 21.10 -10.51 -4.65
C LEU A 110 20.60 -11.27 -5.88
#